data_1a908e3f460c412ef7439437a58e7bbb
#
_entry.id   1a908e3f460c412ef7439437a58e7bbb
#
_cell.length_a   1.000
_cell.length_b   1.000
_cell.length_c   1.000
_cell.angle_alpha   90.00
_cell.angle_beta   90.00
_cell.angle_gamma   90.00
#
_symmetry.space_group_name_H-M   'P 1'
#
loop_
_entity.id
_entity.type
_entity.pdbx_description
1 polymer ?
#
loop_
_entity_poly.entity_id
_entity_poly.type
_entity_poly.pdbx_seq_one_letter_code
_entity_poly.pdbx_strand_id
1 'polypeptide(L)'
;MKNKFDSLFINYFAKEFFYDTITMVDRREFNKNMRIGVDIDGVLNDIGQWHYSCGFKFCIENHINRGFNPYKYMMEEQFGLTDEENYKFWKEYIFDLMVSIPTRPYAAKVLQLLSEKGHEIVILTARDNRYLTNQYANTMNFYVEEWLNKNSIPYDEIIAGAGSKKEKCIKNKLDIMIEDKASNVEAISELIPVLCFDAPYNLHVKKDNVIRVYSWYQIYQYFLDNSE
;
A
#
# COMPACT_ATOMS: atom_id res chain seq x y z
N MET A 1 -23.66 -14.29 -30.76
CA MET A 1 -22.99 -15.40 -30.04
C MET A 1 -21.45 -15.45 -30.24
N LYS A 2 -20.80 -14.42 -30.76
CA LYS A 2 -19.34 -14.40 -31.03
C LYS A 2 -18.46 -13.74 -29.96
N ASN A 3 -19.04 -12.93 -29.05
CA ASN A 3 -18.24 -12.07 -28.12
C ASN A 3 -17.96 -12.64 -26.72
N LYS A 4 -18.41 -13.86 -26.41
CA LYS A 4 -18.16 -14.46 -25.08
C LYS A 4 -16.97 -15.43 -25.07
N PHE A 5 -16.60 -15.96 -26.22
CA PHE A 5 -15.45 -16.87 -26.35
C PHE A 5 -14.11 -16.12 -26.40
N ASP A 6 -14.08 -14.93 -27.03
CA ASP A 6 -12.84 -14.16 -27.17
C ASP A 6 -12.33 -13.59 -25.85
N SER A 7 -13.23 -13.19 -24.93
CA SER A 7 -12.83 -12.67 -23.61
C SER A 7 -12.31 -13.77 -22.65
N LEU A 8 -12.81 -15.00 -22.77
CA LEU A 8 -12.30 -16.14 -22.00
C LEU A 8 -10.93 -16.62 -22.51
N PHE A 9 -10.72 -16.58 -23.83
CA PHE A 9 -9.46 -16.99 -24.45
C PHE A 9 -8.33 -15.99 -24.14
N ILE A 10 -8.61 -14.69 -24.21
CA ILE A 10 -7.62 -13.63 -23.87
C ILE A 10 -7.26 -13.69 -22.37
N ASN A 11 -8.21 -13.92 -21.49
CA ASN A 11 -7.94 -14.05 -20.06
C ASN A 11 -7.19 -15.35 -19.69
N TYR A 12 -7.42 -16.45 -20.42
CA TYR A 12 -6.71 -17.71 -20.21
C TYR A 12 -5.25 -17.61 -20.69
N PHE A 13 -5.02 -17.10 -21.89
CA PHE A 13 -3.66 -16.89 -22.43
C PHE A 13 -2.86 -15.85 -21.64
N ALA A 14 -3.49 -14.75 -21.21
CA ALA A 14 -2.82 -13.77 -20.36
C ALA A 14 -2.42 -14.38 -19.00
N LYS A 15 -3.25 -15.22 -18.43
CA LYS A 15 -2.97 -15.90 -17.15
C LYS A 15 -1.84 -16.92 -17.28
N GLU A 16 -1.82 -17.76 -18.31
CA GLU A 16 -0.75 -18.72 -18.52
C GLU A 16 0.57 -18.03 -18.93
N PHE A 17 0.51 -17.04 -19.82
CA PHE A 17 1.71 -16.32 -20.25
C PHE A 17 2.36 -15.54 -19.08
N PHE A 18 1.56 -14.98 -18.17
CA PHE A 18 2.06 -14.34 -16.95
C PHE A 18 2.61 -15.35 -15.95
N TYR A 19 1.96 -16.50 -15.79
CA TYR A 19 2.43 -17.58 -14.90
C TYR A 19 3.75 -18.18 -15.42
N ASP A 20 3.87 -18.45 -16.71
CA ASP A 20 5.08 -18.99 -17.31
C ASP A 20 6.23 -17.97 -17.32
N THR A 21 5.94 -16.67 -17.50
CA THR A 21 6.96 -15.62 -17.45
C THR A 21 7.50 -15.45 -16.02
N ILE A 22 6.63 -15.48 -15.01
CA ILE A 22 7.03 -15.43 -13.58
C ILE A 22 7.83 -16.69 -13.20
N THR A 23 7.40 -17.88 -13.65
CA THR A 23 8.12 -19.13 -13.34
C THR A 23 9.44 -19.30 -14.09
N MET A 24 9.60 -18.70 -15.27
CA MET A 24 10.86 -18.72 -16.03
C MET A 24 11.92 -17.74 -15.46
N VAL A 25 11.50 -16.65 -14.84
CA VAL A 25 12.41 -15.66 -14.22
C VAL A 25 12.90 -16.11 -12.85
N ASP A 26 12.26 -17.14 -12.27
CA ASP A 26 12.44 -17.57 -10.86
C ASP A 26 13.75 -18.33 -10.55
N ARG A 27 14.76 -18.32 -11.43
CA ARG A 27 16.02 -19.04 -11.21
C ARG A 27 17.19 -18.18 -10.74
N ARG A 28 17.00 -16.85 -10.58
CA ARG A 28 18.04 -16.00 -10.00
C ARG A 28 18.00 -16.14 -8.47
N GLU A 29 19.13 -16.49 -7.87
CA GLU A 29 19.28 -16.51 -6.43
C GLU A 29 19.44 -15.07 -5.93
N PHE A 30 18.67 -14.69 -4.90
CA PHE A 30 18.91 -13.43 -4.18
C PHE A 30 20.14 -13.62 -3.28
N ASN A 31 21.17 -12.83 -3.50
CA ASN A 31 22.43 -12.99 -2.78
C ASN A 31 22.37 -12.54 -1.31
N LYS A 32 21.33 -11.83 -0.88
CA LYS A 32 21.20 -11.34 0.50
C LYS A 32 19.73 -11.32 0.93
N ASN A 33 19.45 -11.96 2.07
CA ASN A 33 18.15 -11.81 2.74
C ASN A 33 18.02 -10.38 3.26
N MET A 34 16.90 -9.72 2.96
CA MET A 34 16.63 -8.35 3.34
C MET A 34 15.41 -8.28 4.26
N ARG A 35 15.39 -7.31 5.16
CA ARG A 35 14.20 -6.91 5.91
C ARG A 35 13.49 -5.80 5.15
N ILE A 36 12.36 -6.12 4.55
CA ILE A 36 11.59 -5.25 3.65
C ILE A 36 10.44 -4.62 4.43
N GLY A 37 10.50 -3.30 4.64
CA GLY A 37 9.38 -2.55 5.19
C GLY A 37 8.31 -2.30 4.13
N VAL A 38 7.05 -2.51 4.47
CA VAL A 38 5.90 -2.37 3.57
C VAL A 38 4.81 -1.56 4.25
N ASP A 39 4.43 -0.42 3.66
CA ASP A 39 3.24 0.32 4.10
C ASP A 39 1.95 -0.35 3.61
N ILE A 40 0.83 -0.02 4.22
CA ILE A 40 -0.49 -0.53 3.83
C ILE A 40 -1.18 0.45 2.88
N ASP A 41 -1.44 1.67 3.35
CA ASP A 41 -2.29 2.63 2.66
C ASP A 41 -1.51 3.33 1.55
N GLY A 42 -1.96 3.16 0.29
CA GLY A 42 -1.27 3.63 -0.91
C GLY A 42 -0.25 2.65 -1.49
N VAL A 43 0.15 1.62 -0.73
CA VAL A 43 1.12 0.59 -1.14
C VAL A 43 0.47 -0.77 -1.33
N LEU A 44 -0.04 -1.41 -0.28
CA LEU A 44 -0.76 -2.68 -0.38
C LEU A 44 -2.17 -2.50 -0.94
N ASN A 45 -2.80 -1.37 -0.67
CA ASN A 45 -4.10 -0.99 -1.20
C ASN A 45 -4.02 0.31 -2.02
N ASP A 46 -5.11 0.66 -2.71
CA ASP A 46 -5.24 1.94 -3.41
C ASP A 46 -6.07 2.92 -2.58
N ILE A 47 -5.45 3.51 -1.56
CA ILE A 47 -6.10 4.50 -0.70
C ILE A 47 -6.58 5.72 -1.51
N GLY A 48 -5.88 6.11 -2.56
CA GLY A 48 -6.27 7.22 -3.43
C GLY A 48 -7.62 6.95 -4.09
N GLN A 49 -7.81 5.78 -4.70
CA GLN A 49 -9.09 5.40 -5.30
C GLN A 49 -10.20 5.26 -4.25
N TRP A 50 -9.87 4.79 -3.04
CA TRP A 50 -10.82 4.72 -1.94
C TRP A 50 -11.25 6.12 -1.48
N HIS A 51 -10.31 7.07 -1.32
CA HIS A 51 -10.60 8.48 -1.02
C HIS A 51 -11.52 9.10 -2.07
N TYR A 52 -11.27 8.84 -3.37
CA TYR A 52 -12.19 9.29 -4.43
C TYR A 52 -13.61 8.77 -4.19
N SER A 53 -13.75 7.47 -4.00
CA SER A 53 -15.07 6.84 -3.91
C SER A 53 -15.84 7.28 -2.68
N CYS A 54 -15.23 7.16 -1.50
CA CYS A 54 -15.87 7.50 -0.22
C CYS A 54 -15.98 9.01 0.00
N GLY A 55 -14.95 9.78 -0.37
CA GLY A 55 -14.91 11.22 -0.20
C GLY A 55 -15.95 11.95 -1.06
N PHE A 56 -16.04 11.62 -2.36
CA PHE A 56 -17.09 12.21 -3.20
C PHE A 56 -18.50 11.84 -2.74
N LYS A 57 -18.71 10.58 -2.35
CA LYS A 57 -19.98 10.14 -1.78
C LYS A 57 -20.34 10.97 -0.54
N PHE A 58 -19.42 11.08 0.41
CA PHE A 58 -19.60 11.87 1.62
C PHE A 58 -19.91 13.33 1.32
N CYS A 59 -19.16 13.95 0.40
CA CYS A 59 -19.38 15.34 0.00
C CYS A 59 -20.78 15.56 -0.62
N ILE A 60 -21.23 14.65 -1.49
CA ILE A 60 -22.57 14.71 -2.09
C ILE A 60 -23.65 14.60 -1.02
N GLU A 61 -23.58 13.61 -0.14
CA GLU A 61 -24.57 13.35 0.91
C GLU A 61 -24.64 14.46 1.98
N ASN A 62 -23.52 15.17 2.20
CA ASN A 62 -23.46 16.28 3.16
C ASN A 62 -23.49 17.68 2.51
N HIS A 63 -23.79 17.78 1.20
CA HIS A 63 -23.86 19.04 0.45
C HIS A 63 -22.57 19.88 0.50
N ILE A 64 -21.39 19.22 0.55
CA ILE A 64 -20.09 19.87 0.55
C ILE A 64 -19.63 20.07 -0.89
N ASN A 65 -19.34 21.31 -1.28
CA ASN A 65 -18.89 21.65 -2.62
C ASN A 65 -17.70 22.63 -2.56
N ARG A 66 -16.54 22.16 -2.11
CA ARG A 66 -15.31 22.96 -1.99
C ARG A 66 -14.22 22.55 -3.00
N GLY A 67 -14.57 21.64 -3.92
CA GLY A 67 -13.65 21.09 -4.90
C GLY A 67 -12.85 19.91 -4.38
N PHE A 68 -11.90 19.44 -5.21
CA PHE A 68 -11.05 18.31 -4.92
C PHE A 68 -9.61 18.60 -5.38
N ASN A 69 -8.64 18.31 -4.51
CA ASN A 69 -7.21 18.47 -4.81
C ASN A 69 -6.45 17.14 -4.69
N PRO A 70 -6.17 16.43 -5.80
CA PRO A 70 -5.49 15.15 -5.78
C PRO A 70 -4.02 15.22 -5.35
N TYR A 71 -3.43 16.41 -5.32
CA TYR A 71 -2.03 16.61 -4.92
C TYR A 71 -1.84 16.70 -3.39
N LYS A 72 -2.94 16.62 -2.65
CA LYS A 72 -2.92 16.55 -1.19
C LYS A 72 -3.01 15.10 -0.73
N TYR A 73 -2.38 14.79 0.40
CA TYR A 73 -2.39 13.45 0.97
C TYR A 73 -3.56 13.23 1.94
N MET A 74 -3.82 14.23 2.80
CA MET A 74 -4.84 14.12 3.84
C MET A 74 -6.22 14.34 3.28
N MET A 75 -7.20 13.56 3.75
CA MET A 75 -8.60 13.60 3.30
C MET A 75 -9.22 14.99 3.42
N GLU A 76 -9.01 15.65 4.56
CA GLU A 76 -9.50 17.01 4.80
C GLU A 76 -8.92 18.04 3.83
N GLU A 77 -7.65 17.87 3.46
CA GLU A 77 -7.00 18.76 2.48
C GLU A 77 -7.48 18.47 1.03
N GLN A 78 -7.75 17.20 0.70
CA GLN A 78 -8.22 16.81 -0.63
C GLN A 78 -9.59 17.41 -0.94
N PHE A 79 -10.51 17.40 0.02
CA PHE A 79 -11.90 17.82 -0.15
C PHE A 79 -12.23 19.14 0.54
N GLY A 80 -11.26 19.79 1.19
CA GLY A 80 -11.49 21.03 1.94
C GLY A 80 -12.44 20.85 3.11
N LEU A 81 -12.37 19.70 3.81
CA LEU A 81 -13.23 19.40 4.95
C LEU A 81 -12.80 20.22 6.17
N THR A 82 -13.79 20.67 6.95
CA THR A 82 -13.52 21.16 8.31
C THR A 82 -13.15 20.01 9.24
N ASP A 83 -12.59 20.33 10.42
CA ASP A 83 -12.24 19.30 11.41
C ASP A 83 -13.45 18.45 11.82
N GLU A 84 -14.63 19.06 11.96
CA GLU A 84 -15.88 18.36 12.28
C GLU A 84 -16.32 17.41 11.15
N GLU A 85 -16.27 17.89 9.89
CA GLU A 85 -16.60 17.09 8.71
C GLU A 85 -15.62 15.94 8.52
N ASN A 86 -14.32 16.18 8.72
CA ASN A 86 -13.27 15.16 8.68
C ASN A 86 -13.47 14.10 9.77
N TYR A 87 -13.77 14.52 11.00
CA TYR A 87 -14.09 13.59 12.08
C TYR A 87 -15.32 12.74 11.75
N LYS A 88 -16.39 13.35 11.21
CA LYS A 88 -17.61 12.65 10.78
C LYS A 88 -17.29 11.64 9.67
N PHE A 89 -16.49 12.04 8.67
CA PHE A 89 -16.07 11.17 7.58
C PHE A 89 -15.36 9.91 8.13
N TRP A 90 -14.34 10.10 8.95
CA TRP A 90 -13.59 8.97 9.49
C TRP A 90 -14.42 8.07 10.41
N LYS A 91 -15.31 8.65 11.19
CA LYS A 91 -16.25 7.87 12.02
C LYS A 91 -17.18 6.99 11.19
N GLU A 92 -17.58 7.44 10.01
CA GLU A 92 -18.49 6.73 9.12
C GLU A 92 -17.75 5.66 8.29
N TYR A 93 -16.56 5.98 7.76
CA TYR A 93 -15.87 5.15 6.77
C TYR A 93 -14.67 4.36 7.28
N ILE A 94 -14.21 4.59 8.53
CA ILE A 94 -13.03 3.91 9.06
C ILE A 94 -13.15 2.38 9.03
N PHE A 95 -14.34 1.84 9.30
CA PHE A 95 -14.56 0.41 9.28
C PHE A 95 -14.42 -0.17 7.88
N ASP A 96 -14.95 0.51 6.87
CA ASP A 96 -14.81 0.10 5.48
C ASP A 96 -13.33 0.07 5.06
N LEU A 97 -12.57 1.11 5.42
CA LEU A 97 -11.12 1.13 5.21
C LEU A 97 -10.41 -0.05 5.88
N MET A 98 -10.79 -0.40 7.11
CA MET A 98 -10.14 -1.48 7.85
C MET A 98 -10.37 -2.86 7.26
N VAL A 99 -11.57 -3.14 6.73
CA VAL A 99 -12.00 -4.52 6.41
C VAL A 99 -12.29 -4.77 4.93
N SER A 100 -12.64 -3.72 4.15
CA SER A 100 -13.23 -3.89 2.82
C SER A 100 -12.31 -3.45 1.68
N ILE A 101 -11.38 -2.52 1.92
CA ILE A 101 -10.51 -2.02 0.85
C ILE A 101 -9.71 -3.17 0.22
N PRO A 102 -9.78 -3.35 -1.12
CA PRO A 102 -9.04 -4.42 -1.79
C PRO A 102 -7.54 -4.13 -1.85
N THR A 103 -6.75 -5.20 -1.95
CA THR A 103 -5.32 -5.06 -2.24
C THR A 103 -5.07 -4.62 -3.67
N ARG A 104 -3.94 -3.95 -3.90
CA ARG A 104 -3.43 -3.74 -5.26
C ARG A 104 -3.17 -5.08 -5.95
N PRO A 105 -3.36 -5.15 -7.27
CA PRO A 105 -3.06 -6.36 -8.04
C PRO A 105 -1.63 -6.86 -7.79
N TYR A 106 -1.51 -8.16 -7.58
CA TYR A 106 -0.25 -8.88 -7.36
C TYR A 106 0.51 -8.56 -6.06
N ALA A 107 0.04 -7.69 -5.17
CA ALA A 107 0.70 -7.39 -3.89
C ALA A 107 1.02 -8.66 -3.09
N ALA A 108 0.00 -9.48 -2.81
CA ALA A 108 0.15 -10.73 -2.08
C ALA A 108 1.12 -11.69 -2.78
N LYS A 109 0.97 -11.87 -4.10
CA LYS A 109 1.82 -12.82 -4.86
C LYS A 109 3.28 -12.41 -4.86
N VAL A 110 3.58 -11.12 -5.03
CA VAL A 110 4.97 -10.63 -5.01
C VAL A 110 5.58 -10.80 -3.63
N LEU A 111 4.86 -10.43 -2.57
CA LEU A 111 5.35 -10.62 -1.21
C LEU A 111 5.56 -12.09 -0.85
N GLN A 112 4.69 -13.01 -1.33
CA GLN A 112 4.91 -14.44 -1.19
C GLN A 112 6.21 -14.88 -1.85
N LEU A 113 6.47 -14.45 -3.09
CA LEU A 113 7.69 -14.80 -3.81
C LEU A 113 8.95 -14.25 -3.10
N LEU A 114 8.89 -13.04 -2.55
CA LEU A 114 9.98 -12.45 -1.78
C LEU A 114 10.22 -13.23 -0.47
N SER A 115 9.16 -13.58 0.25
CA SER A 115 9.25 -14.39 1.47
C SER A 115 9.80 -15.80 1.18
N GLU A 116 9.34 -16.47 0.11
CA GLU A 116 9.85 -17.78 -0.34
C GLU A 116 11.35 -17.74 -0.69
N LYS A 117 11.88 -16.58 -1.06
CA LYS A 117 13.30 -16.34 -1.31
C LYS A 117 14.10 -15.95 -0.06
N GLY A 118 13.46 -15.93 1.10
CA GLY A 118 14.12 -15.70 2.39
C GLY A 118 14.16 -14.24 2.84
N HIS A 119 13.46 -13.31 2.16
CA HIS A 119 13.30 -11.96 2.68
C HIS A 119 12.29 -11.93 3.84
N GLU A 120 12.56 -11.11 4.85
CA GLU A 120 11.63 -10.82 5.93
C GLU A 120 10.69 -9.66 5.54
N ILE A 121 9.39 -9.86 5.68
CA ILE A 121 8.36 -8.86 5.35
C ILE A 121 7.88 -8.19 6.64
N VAL A 122 8.15 -6.91 6.77
CA VAL A 122 7.76 -6.10 7.94
C VAL A 122 6.69 -5.09 7.54
N ILE A 123 5.48 -5.28 8.00
CA ILE A 123 4.39 -4.32 7.78
C ILE A 123 4.61 -3.11 8.70
N LEU A 124 4.76 -1.93 8.11
CA LEU A 124 5.02 -0.68 8.82
C LEU A 124 3.95 0.36 8.51
N THR A 125 2.90 0.42 9.32
CA THR A 125 1.74 1.29 9.09
C THR A 125 1.56 2.35 10.16
N ALA A 126 0.97 3.50 9.78
CA ALA A 126 0.57 4.57 10.68
C ALA A 126 -0.86 4.39 11.25
N ARG A 127 -1.57 3.34 10.85
CA ARG A 127 -2.91 3.06 11.36
C ARG A 127 -2.90 2.94 12.88
N ASP A 128 -3.80 3.65 13.54
CA ASP A 128 -3.93 3.68 15.01
C ASP A 128 -5.41 3.72 15.45
N ASN A 129 -5.64 3.69 16.76
CA ASN A 129 -6.98 3.64 17.34
C ASN A 129 -7.71 5.01 17.34
N ARG A 130 -7.15 6.05 16.77
CA ARG A 130 -7.63 7.45 16.89
C ARG A 130 -9.11 7.64 16.53
N TYR A 131 -9.57 6.95 15.49
CA TYR A 131 -10.96 7.03 15.03
C TYR A 131 -11.82 5.83 15.45
N LEU A 132 -11.25 4.87 16.19
CA LEU A 132 -12.02 3.77 16.75
C LEU A 132 -12.82 4.26 17.96
N THR A 133 -14.12 4.14 17.87
CA THR A 133 -15.05 4.45 18.97
C THR A 133 -15.39 3.18 19.76
N ASN A 134 -16.06 3.31 20.90
CA ASN A 134 -16.47 2.17 21.75
C ASN A 134 -17.40 1.16 21.06
N GLN A 135 -17.87 1.45 19.83
CA GLN A 135 -18.64 0.50 19.04
C GLN A 135 -17.79 -0.63 18.43
N TYR A 136 -16.47 -0.48 18.40
CA TYR A 136 -15.56 -1.47 17.88
C TYR A 136 -15.00 -2.33 19.02
N ALA A 137 -15.18 -3.65 18.91
CA ALA A 137 -14.76 -4.59 19.96
C ALA A 137 -13.24 -4.78 20.04
N ASN A 138 -12.52 -4.46 18.97
CA ASN A 138 -11.10 -4.75 18.83
C ASN A 138 -10.28 -3.49 18.54
N THR A 139 -8.95 -3.62 18.66
CA THR A 139 -7.98 -2.57 18.35
C THR A 139 -7.70 -2.48 16.85
N MET A 140 -7.09 -1.38 16.40
CA MET A 140 -6.65 -1.23 15.01
C MET A 140 -5.68 -2.36 14.60
N ASN A 141 -4.78 -2.78 15.49
CA ASN A 141 -3.85 -3.87 15.20
C ASN A 141 -4.57 -5.17 14.86
N PHE A 142 -5.64 -5.50 15.56
CA PHE A 142 -6.47 -6.66 15.24
C PHE A 142 -7.04 -6.56 13.82
N TYR A 143 -7.59 -5.41 13.44
CA TYR A 143 -8.17 -5.23 12.10
C TYR A 143 -7.10 -5.22 10.99
N VAL A 144 -5.90 -4.71 11.28
CA VAL A 144 -4.76 -4.79 10.36
C VAL A 144 -4.39 -6.25 10.11
N GLU A 145 -4.24 -7.04 11.17
CA GLU A 145 -3.90 -8.46 11.08
C GLU A 145 -4.96 -9.26 10.32
N GLU A 146 -6.25 -9.07 10.65
CA GLU A 146 -7.37 -9.71 9.95
C GLU A 146 -7.39 -9.35 8.46
N TRP A 147 -7.14 -8.07 8.12
CA TRP A 147 -7.11 -7.64 6.73
C TRP A 147 -5.95 -8.26 5.96
N LEU A 148 -4.74 -8.33 6.55
CA LEU A 148 -3.57 -8.97 5.94
C LEU A 148 -3.84 -10.46 5.69
N ASN A 149 -4.36 -11.17 6.69
CA ASN A 149 -4.68 -12.60 6.60
C ASN A 149 -5.76 -12.88 5.55
N LYS A 150 -6.85 -12.11 5.55
CA LYS A 150 -7.93 -12.21 4.56
C LYS A 150 -7.43 -12.04 3.12
N ASN A 151 -6.44 -11.19 2.92
CA ASN A 151 -5.87 -10.90 1.61
C ASN A 151 -4.62 -11.74 1.29
N SER A 152 -4.29 -12.73 2.12
CA SER A 152 -3.14 -13.63 1.95
C SER A 152 -1.80 -12.88 1.81
N ILE A 153 -1.66 -11.75 2.51
CA ILE A 153 -0.40 -11.00 2.58
C ILE A 153 0.50 -11.68 3.63
N PRO A 154 1.67 -12.21 3.25
CA PRO A 154 2.62 -12.74 4.20
C PRO A 154 3.31 -11.60 4.95
N TYR A 155 3.61 -11.83 6.22
CA TYR A 155 4.40 -10.92 7.05
C TYR A 155 5.09 -11.70 8.18
N ASP A 156 6.26 -11.20 8.59
CA ASP A 156 7.01 -11.71 9.73
C ASP A 156 6.78 -10.84 10.97
N GLU A 157 6.53 -9.53 10.77
CA GLU A 157 6.30 -8.57 11.85
C GLU A 157 5.30 -7.47 11.42
N ILE A 158 4.51 -6.98 12.38
CA ILE A 158 3.62 -5.82 12.21
C ILE A 158 4.04 -4.72 13.19
N ILE A 159 4.40 -3.55 12.66
CA ILE A 159 4.74 -2.35 13.42
C ILE A 159 3.70 -1.28 13.10
N ALA A 160 2.69 -1.18 13.93
CA ALA A 160 1.60 -0.23 13.75
C ALA A 160 1.73 1.01 14.64
N GLY A 161 0.85 1.99 14.39
CA GLY A 161 0.63 3.16 15.21
C GLY A 161 1.41 4.40 14.78
N ALA A 162 1.10 5.51 15.48
CA ALA A 162 1.67 6.83 15.21
C ALA A 162 3.19 6.90 15.45
N GLY A 163 3.79 8.01 15.03
CA GLY A 163 5.21 8.32 15.20
C GLY A 163 6.02 8.23 13.89
N SER A 164 7.30 8.51 14.01
CA SER A 164 8.22 8.59 12.88
C SER A 164 8.48 7.22 12.24
N LYS A 165 8.07 7.03 10.99
CA LYS A 165 8.43 5.82 10.24
C LYS A 165 9.95 5.70 10.02
N LYS A 166 10.66 6.82 9.88
CA LYS A 166 12.12 6.85 9.80
C LYS A 166 12.77 6.21 11.03
N GLU A 167 12.35 6.59 12.24
CA GLU A 167 12.86 6.01 13.48
C GLU A 167 12.52 4.51 13.60
N LYS A 168 11.33 4.13 13.17
CA LYS A 168 10.91 2.73 13.13
C LYS A 168 11.77 1.90 12.18
N CYS A 169 12.11 2.44 10.99
CA CYS A 169 13.03 1.78 10.05
C CYS A 169 14.40 1.52 10.68
N ILE A 170 14.98 2.53 11.38
CA ILE A 170 16.26 2.40 12.08
C ILE A 170 16.17 1.33 13.18
N LYS A 171 15.18 1.47 14.07
CA LYS A 171 15.01 0.58 15.25
C LYS A 171 14.87 -0.88 14.82
N ASN A 172 14.17 -1.12 13.73
CA ASN A 172 13.87 -2.47 13.24
C ASN A 172 14.82 -2.92 12.12
N LYS A 173 15.88 -2.15 11.85
CA LYS A 173 16.96 -2.49 10.91
C LYS A 173 16.42 -2.88 9.52
N LEU A 174 15.49 -2.09 8.98
CA LEU A 174 14.99 -2.33 7.64
C LEU A 174 16.08 -2.01 6.61
N ASP A 175 16.21 -2.85 5.59
CA ASP A 175 17.17 -2.65 4.49
C ASP A 175 16.58 -1.80 3.36
N ILE A 176 15.25 -1.85 3.17
CA ILE A 176 14.51 -1.10 2.14
C ILE A 176 13.07 -0.86 2.62
N MET A 177 12.45 0.22 2.14
CA MET A 177 11.04 0.53 2.44
C MET A 177 10.21 0.68 1.17
N ILE A 178 8.99 0.17 1.15
CA ILE A 178 7.97 0.42 0.13
C ILE A 178 6.94 1.37 0.73
N GLU A 179 6.84 2.58 0.19
CA GLU A 179 6.10 3.70 0.79
C GLU A 179 5.51 4.60 -0.31
N ASP A 180 4.44 5.36 -0.03
CA ASP A 180 3.83 6.29 -0.98
C ASP A 180 3.76 7.74 -0.45
N LYS A 181 3.71 7.95 0.88
CA LYS A 181 3.56 9.26 1.48
C LYS A 181 4.85 10.07 1.35
N ALA A 182 4.80 11.20 0.63
CA ALA A 182 5.95 12.04 0.31
C ALA A 182 6.86 12.33 1.51
N SER A 183 6.31 12.77 2.64
CA SER A 183 7.10 13.11 3.83
C SER A 183 7.83 11.91 4.45
N ASN A 184 7.26 10.71 4.37
CA ASN A 184 7.91 9.48 4.80
C ASN A 184 9.00 9.08 3.81
N VAL A 185 8.70 9.10 2.51
CA VAL A 185 9.66 8.79 1.44
C VAL A 185 10.89 9.67 1.57
N GLU A 186 10.71 11.00 1.70
CA GLU A 186 11.82 11.96 1.85
C GLU A 186 12.65 11.69 3.10
N ALA A 187 12.00 11.43 4.24
CA ALA A 187 12.70 11.19 5.50
C ALA A 187 13.43 9.85 5.54
N ILE A 188 12.82 8.77 5.02
CA ILE A 188 13.40 7.42 5.04
C ILE A 188 14.52 7.28 4.03
N SER A 189 14.41 7.92 2.84
CA SER A 189 15.42 7.86 1.79
C SER A 189 16.77 8.47 2.18
N GLU A 190 16.84 9.23 3.27
CA GLU A 190 18.11 9.69 3.86
C GLU A 190 18.92 8.54 4.49
N LEU A 191 18.32 7.39 4.72
CA LEU A 191 18.90 6.25 5.44
C LEU A 191 19.01 4.99 4.60
N ILE A 192 17.93 4.63 3.93
CA ILE A 192 17.79 3.39 3.17
C ILE A 192 17.06 3.66 1.84
N PRO A 193 17.21 2.80 0.83
CA PRO A 193 16.44 2.89 -0.40
C PRO A 193 14.93 2.85 -0.13
N VAL A 194 14.16 3.61 -0.92
CA VAL A 194 12.70 3.62 -0.87
C VAL A 194 12.13 3.34 -2.26
N LEU A 195 11.34 2.28 -2.37
CA LEU A 195 10.48 2.05 -3.52
C LEU A 195 9.22 2.88 -3.33
N CYS A 196 9.16 4.03 -4.02
CA CYS A 196 8.08 5.01 -3.89
C CYS A 196 6.93 4.66 -4.83
N PHE A 197 5.80 4.20 -4.31
CA PHE A 197 4.61 3.99 -5.12
C PHE A 197 4.10 5.33 -5.66
N ASP A 198 3.92 5.41 -6.99
CA ASP A 198 3.51 6.65 -7.66
C ASP A 198 2.12 7.09 -7.25
N ALA A 199 2.00 8.37 -6.87
CA ALA A 199 0.74 9.01 -6.53
C ALA A 199 0.81 10.52 -6.80
N PRO A 200 -0.31 11.20 -7.09
CA PRO A 200 -0.31 12.64 -7.38
C PRO A 200 0.34 13.48 -6.27
N TYR A 201 0.15 13.10 -5.01
CA TYR A 201 0.66 13.82 -3.83
C TYR A 201 2.16 13.63 -3.57
N ASN A 202 2.84 12.75 -4.30
CA ASN A 202 4.28 12.52 -4.13
C ASN A 202 5.13 12.80 -5.38
N LEU A 203 4.55 13.35 -6.45
CA LEU A 203 5.24 13.60 -7.72
C LEU A 203 6.46 14.53 -7.58
N HIS A 204 6.47 15.38 -6.56
CA HIS A 204 7.56 16.33 -6.29
C HIS A 204 8.80 15.67 -5.68
N VAL A 205 8.68 14.46 -5.14
CA VAL A 205 9.80 13.76 -4.50
C VAL A 205 10.82 13.31 -5.54
N LYS A 206 12.04 13.83 -5.43
CA LYS A 206 13.19 13.51 -6.30
C LYS A 206 14.44 13.42 -5.44
N LYS A 207 14.84 12.22 -5.07
CA LYS A 207 16.05 11.94 -4.28
C LYS A 207 16.75 10.69 -4.83
N ASP A 208 18.05 10.61 -4.65
CA ASP A 208 18.89 9.54 -5.24
C ASP A 208 18.51 8.14 -4.75
N ASN A 209 18.11 8.02 -3.48
CA ASN A 209 17.69 6.74 -2.88
C ASN A 209 16.17 6.45 -3.05
N VAL A 210 15.49 7.15 -3.96
CA VAL A 210 14.07 6.94 -4.24
C VAL A 210 13.89 6.35 -5.63
N ILE A 211 13.39 5.16 -5.69
CA ILE A 211 13.03 4.47 -6.92
C ILE A 211 11.51 4.52 -7.08
N ARG A 212 11.03 5.21 -8.10
CA ARG A 212 9.59 5.31 -8.37
C ARG A 212 9.08 4.05 -9.01
N VAL A 213 7.98 3.51 -8.47
CA VAL A 213 7.31 2.31 -8.96
C VAL A 213 5.83 2.56 -9.18
N TYR A 214 5.24 1.91 -10.18
CA TYR A 214 3.84 2.07 -10.59
C TYR A 214 3.02 0.80 -10.36
N SER A 215 3.66 -0.29 -9.99
CA SER A 215 3.01 -1.59 -9.80
C SER A 215 3.86 -2.52 -8.94
N TRP A 216 3.21 -3.53 -8.38
CA TRP A 216 3.89 -4.62 -7.67
C TRP A 216 4.79 -5.46 -8.58
N TYR A 217 4.51 -5.49 -9.88
CA TYR A 217 5.40 -6.13 -10.86
C TYR A 217 6.76 -5.42 -10.95
N GLN A 218 6.80 -4.09 -10.95
CA GLN A 218 8.07 -3.34 -10.95
C GLN A 218 8.84 -3.51 -9.64
N ILE A 219 8.13 -3.65 -8.50
CA ILE A 219 8.76 -4.01 -7.23
C ILE A 219 9.45 -5.37 -7.35
N TYR A 220 8.75 -6.37 -7.89
CA TYR A 220 9.33 -7.69 -8.12
C TYR A 220 10.55 -7.63 -9.04
N GLN A 221 10.48 -6.89 -10.15
CA GLN A 221 11.61 -6.69 -11.06
C GLN A 221 12.80 -6.03 -10.36
N TYR A 222 12.57 -5.01 -9.54
CA TYR A 222 13.64 -4.38 -8.76
C TYR A 222 14.43 -5.40 -7.94
N PHE A 223 13.76 -6.31 -7.24
CA PHE A 223 14.43 -7.34 -6.46
C PHE A 223 15.16 -8.36 -7.34
N LEU A 224 14.65 -8.70 -8.52
CA LEU A 224 15.33 -9.57 -9.46
C LEU A 224 16.62 -8.94 -10.02
N ASP A 225 16.57 -7.67 -10.40
CA ASP A 225 17.68 -6.94 -11.03
C ASP A 225 18.81 -6.62 -10.05
N ASN A 226 18.51 -6.55 -8.75
CA ASN A 226 19.47 -6.28 -7.67
C ASN A 226 19.89 -7.54 -6.89
N SER A 227 19.71 -8.71 -7.49
CA SER A 227 20.04 -10.02 -6.90
C SER A 227 21.44 -10.54 -7.27
N GLU A 228 22.35 -9.66 -7.74
CA GLU A 228 23.75 -10.02 -8.06
C GLU A 228 24.69 -9.96 -6.86
#